data_094d75d9e25393c105fb0bae9d7df902
#
_entry.id   094d75d9e25393c105fb0bae9d7df902
#
_cell.length_a   1.000
_cell.length_b   1.000
_cell.length_c   1.000
_cell.angle_alpha   90.00
_cell.angle_beta   90.00
_cell.angle_gamma   90.00
#
_symmetry.space_group_name_H-M   'P 1'
#
loop_
_entity.id
_entity.type
_entity.pdbx_description
1 polymer ?
#
loop_
_entity_poly.entity_id
_entity_poly.type
_entity_poly.pdbx_seq_one_letter_code
_entity_poly.pdbx_strand_id
1 'polypeptide(L)'
;MEQYDAKEREVTITIIGTISGIDTPLTPYMKGKRSLSAYLTNVTEEMMQKQRDQVLNCDIEDIRQTADVVREVIRDGVICVIGNEKKIAEEEKLFESIEPLQ
;
A
#
# COMPACT_ATOMS: atom_id res chain seq x y z
N MET A 1 0.70 -6.11 -12.94
CA MET A 1 2.04 -5.92 -12.36
C MET A 1 3.13 -6.75 -13.03
N GLU A 2 2.85 -7.98 -13.45
CA GLU A 2 3.84 -8.84 -14.14
C GLU A 2 4.40 -8.23 -15.41
N GLN A 3 3.57 -7.53 -16.16
CA GLN A 3 3.92 -6.89 -17.42
C GLN A 3 4.25 -5.41 -17.26
N TYR A 4 4.38 -4.95 -16.03
CA TYR A 4 4.73 -3.56 -15.74
C TYR A 4 6.12 -3.26 -16.27
N ASP A 5 6.19 -2.33 -17.19
CA ASP A 5 7.42 -1.89 -17.84
C ASP A 5 7.48 -0.36 -17.78
N ALA A 6 8.24 0.13 -16.82
CA ALA A 6 8.43 1.56 -16.60
C ALA A 6 9.88 1.95 -16.90
N LYS A 7 10.04 3.16 -17.40
CA LYS A 7 11.38 3.73 -17.56
C LYS A 7 11.98 4.00 -16.18
N GLU A 8 13.31 3.95 -16.09
CA GLU A 8 14.05 4.23 -14.85
C GLU A 8 13.58 5.51 -14.16
N ARG A 9 13.29 6.56 -14.94
CA ARG A 9 12.77 7.82 -14.42
C ARG A 9 11.41 7.65 -13.71
N GLU A 10 10.52 6.84 -14.26
CA GLU A 10 9.20 6.58 -13.67
C GLU A 10 9.32 5.83 -12.34
N VAL A 11 10.21 4.85 -12.28
CA VAL A 11 10.52 4.13 -11.03
C VAL A 11 11.08 5.11 -9.99
N THR A 12 12.00 5.99 -10.38
CA THR A 12 12.57 7.02 -9.49
C THR A 12 11.49 7.95 -8.95
N ILE A 13 10.57 8.43 -9.78
CA ILE A 13 9.44 9.27 -9.35
C ILE A 13 8.56 8.54 -8.34
N THR A 14 8.28 7.27 -8.56
CA THR A 14 7.48 6.45 -7.66
C THR A 14 8.18 6.27 -6.31
N ILE A 15 9.48 6.02 -6.31
CA ILE A 15 10.31 5.93 -5.09
C ILE A 15 10.27 7.23 -4.30
N ILE A 16 10.46 8.37 -4.97
CA ILE A 16 10.41 9.70 -4.34
C ILE A 16 9.04 9.95 -3.70
N GLY A 17 7.96 9.60 -4.38
CA GLY A 17 6.59 9.71 -3.85
C GLY A 17 6.39 8.87 -2.59
N THR A 18 6.90 7.65 -2.57
CA THR A 18 6.81 6.76 -1.42
C THR A 18 7.64 7.26 -0.24
N ILE A 19 8.87 7.70 -0.48
CA ILE A 19 9.75 8.24 0.56
C ILE A 19 9.19 9.53 1.15
N SER A 20 8.57 10.39 0.36
CA SER A 20 7.98 11.63 0.88
C SER A 20 6.87 11.36 1.90
N GLY A 21 6.13 10.27 1.76
CA GLY A 21 5.17 9.82 2.75
C GLY A 21 5.82 9.37 4.07
N ILE A 22 6.98 8.71 4.00
CA ILE A 22 7.74 8.29 5.16
C ILE A 22 8.39 9.48 5.87
N ASP A 23 8.89 10.44 5.10
CA ASP A 23 9.63 11.62 5.59
C ASP A 23 8.74 12.83 5.89
N THR A 24 7.43 12.67 5.88
CA THR A 24 6.51 13.76 6.21
C THR A 24 6.83 14.36 7.57
N PRO A 25 6.98 15.69 7.67
CA PRO A 25 7.19 16.35 8.95
C PRO A 25 6.03 16.06 9.92
N LEU A 26 6.36 15.73 11.14
CA LEU A 26 5.39 15.38 12.17
C LEU A 26 5.34 16.45 13.25
N THR A 27 4.13 16.75 13.76
CA THR A 27 3.96 17.54 14.98
C THR A 27 4.50 16.75 16.19
N PRO A 28 4.82 17.42 17.32
CA PRO A 28 5.23 16.70 18.54
C PRO A 28 4.24 15.63 18.98
N TYR A 29 2.94 15.90 18.88
CA TYR A 29 1.90 14.92 19.17
C TYR A 29 1.97 13.69 18.25
N MET A 30 2.13 13.90 16.95
CA MET A 30 2.24 12.83 15.97
C MET A 30 3.51 11.99 16.16
N LYS A 31 4.61 12.64 16.53
CA LYS A 31 5.87 11.94 16.86
C LYS A 31 5.69 11.01 18.06
N GLY A 32 5.04 11.51 19.12
CA GLY A 32 4.75 10.73 20.31
C GLY A 32 3.84 9.55 20.01
N LYS A 33 2.78 9.77 19.26
CA LYS A 33 1.85 8.73 18.84
C LYS A 33 2.53 7.64 17.99
N ARG A 34 3.37 8.05 17.06
CA ARG A 34 4.14 7.12 16.21
C ARG A 34 5.12 6.29 17.05
N SER A 35 5.83 6.94 17.99
CA SER A 35 6.76 6.25 18.88
C SER A 35 6.06 5.24 19.78
N LEU A 36 4.90 5.61 20.34
CA LEU A 36 4.09 4.71 21.15
C LEU A 36 3.62 3.50 20.33
N SER A 37 3.11 3.72 19.14
CA SER A 37 2.68 2.65 18.24
C SER A 37 3.84 1.71 17.91
N ALA A 38 5.02 2.24 17.60
CA ALA A 38 6.20 1.45 17.32
C ALA A 38 6.64 0.60 18.53
N TYR A 39 6.58 1.19 19.71
CA TYR A 39 6.88 0.48 20.97
C TYR A 39 5.91 -0.69 21.21
N LEU A 40 4.62 -0.45 21.07
CA LEU A 40 3.59 -1.46 21.30
C LEU A 40 3.60 -2.59 20.26
N THR A 41 4.05 -2.31 19.05
CA THR A 41 4.13 -3.30 17.96
C THR A 41 5.52 -3.92 17.81
N ASN A 42 6.46 -3.57 18.67
CA ASN A 42 7.86 -4.03 18.64
C ASN A 42 8.59 -3.65 17.32
N VAL A 43 8.21 -2.56 16.70
CA VAL A 43 8.93 -2.01 15.55
C VAL A 43 10.10 -1.19 16.04
N THR A 44 11.32 -1.65 15.72
CA THR A 44 12.56 -0.99 16.11
C THR A 44 12.99 0.07 15.10
N GLU A 45 13.88 0.97 15.53
CA GLU A 45 14.49 1.96 14.62
C GLU A 45 15.24 1.29 13.48
N GLU A 46 15.91 0.17 13.75
CA GLU A 46 16.61 -0.62 12.74
C GLU A 46 15.62 -1.16 11.67
N MET A 47 14.46 -1.63 12.09
CA MET A 47 13.42 -2.10 11.16
C MET A 47 12.89 -0.98 10.28
N MET A 48 12.69 0.21 10.85
CA MET A 48 12.25 1.39 10.09
C MET A 48 13.30 1.83 9.08
N GLN A 49 14.58 1.83 9.49
CA GLN A 49 15.68 2.16 8.59
C GLN A 49 15.82 1.13 7.47
N LYS A 50 15.67 -0.14 7.77
CA LYS A 50 15.70 -1.21 6.77
C LYS A 50 14.58 -1.04 5.74
N GLN A 51 13.37 -0.72 6.18
CA GLN A 51 12.26 -0.46 5.28
C GLN A 51 12.55 0.72 4.36
N ARG A 52 13.08 1.80 4.90
CA ARG A 52 13.48 2.97 4.12
C ARG A 52 14.53 2.62 3.07
N ASP A 53 15.56 1.88 3.46
CA ASP A 53 16.62 1.44 2.55
C ASP A 53 16.07 0.55 1.43
N GLN A 54 15.16 -0.35 1.74
CA GLN A 54 14.50 -1.21 0.76
C GLN A 54 13.70 -0.40 -0.26
N VAL A 55 12.99 0.65 0.18
CA VAL A 55 12.25 1.53 -0.74
C VAL A 55 13.22 2.31 -1.64
N LEU A 56 14.29 2.85 -1.09
CA LEU A 56 15.30 3.61 -1.86
C LEU A 56 16.02 2.75 -2.90
N ASN A 57 16.19 1.46 -2.64
CA ASN A 57 16.86 0.51 -3.53
C ASN A 57 15.89 -0.32 -4.38
N CYS A 58 14.60 0.02 -4.35
CA CYS A 58 13.59 -0.67 -5.15
C CYS A 58 13.82 -0.46 -6.64
N ASP A 59 13.67 -1.52 -7.42
CA ASP A 59 13.74 -1.47 -8.88
C ASP A 59 12.46 -2.03 -9.52
N ILE A 60 12.42 -2.03 -10.85
CA ILE A 60 11.26 -2.51 -11.60
C ILE A 60 11.01 -4.00 -11.38
N GLU A 61 12.03 -4.78 -11.17
CA GLU A 61 11.92 -6.22 -10.91
C GLU A 61 11.27 -6.49 -9.56
N ASP A 62 11.60 -5.69 -8.52
CA ASP A 62 10.93 -5.77 -7.22
C ASP A 62 9.43 -5.51 -7.35
N ILE A 63 9.03 -4.54 -8.18
CA ILE A 63 7.63 -4.23 -8.44
C ILE A 63 6.95 -5.41 -9.14
N ARG A 64 7.60 -6.03 -10.13
CA ARG A 64 7.06 -7.20 -10.83
C ARG A 64 6.87 -8.39 -9.91
N GLN A 65 7.79 -8.63 -8.99
CA GLN A 65 7.71 -9.72 -8.02
C GLN A 65 6.49 -9.60 -7.10
N THR A 66 5.99 -8.39 -6.85
CA THR A 66 4.76 -8.20 -6.05
C THR A 66 3.51 -8.74 -6.74
N ALA A 67 3.57 -9.01 -8.04
CA ALA A 67 2.45 -9.60 -8.77
C ALA A 67 2.03 -10.97 -8.22
N ASP A 68 2.97 -11.77 -7.71
CA ASP A 68 2.66 -13.06 -7.12
C ASP A 68 1.81 -12.91 -5.86
N VAL A 69 2.11 -11.92 -5.02
CA VAL A 69 1.34 -11.61 -3.81
C VAL A 69 -0.08 -11.17 -4.17
N VAL A 70 -0.22 -10.27 -5.15
CA VAL A 70 -1.51 -9.80 -5.63
C VAL A 70 -2.34 -10.95 -6.20
N ARG A 71 -1.71 -11.84 -6.94
CA ARG A 71 -2.36 -13.02 -7.53
C ARG A 71 -2.92 -13.95 -6.44
N GLU A 72 -2.19 -14.16 -5.36
CA GLU A 72 -2.65 -14.95 -4.22
C GLU A 72 -3.86 -14.33 -3.53
N VAL A 73 -3.84 -13.02 -3.31
CA VAL A 73 -4.97 -12.29 -2.72
C VAL A 73 -6.23 -12.43 -3.58
N ILE A 74 -6.09 -12.31 -4.90
CA ILE A 74 -7.22 -12.47 -5.82
C ILE A 74 -7.74 -13.90 -5.83
N ARG A 75 -6.86 -14.88 -5.76
CA ARG A 75 -7.23 -16.30 -5.74
C ARG A 75 -8.07 -16.66 -4.51
N ASP A 76 -7.76 -16.08 -3.35
CA ASP A 76 -8.54 -16.28 -2.13
C ASP A 76 -9.93 -15.66 -2.20
N GLY A 77 -10.16 -14.74 -3.14
CA GLY A 77 -11.49 -14.28 -3.53
C GLY A 77 -12.21 -13.36 -2.56
N VAL A 78 -11.53 -12.83 -1.55
CA VAL A 78 -12.16 -11.87 -0.62
C VAL A 78 -11.91 -10.46 -1.12
N ILE A 79 -12.94 -9.87 -1.75
CA ILE A 79 -12.87 -8.53 -2.33
C ILE A 79 -14.02 -7.68 -1.79
N CYS A 80 -13.70 -6.50 -1.31
CA CYS A 80 -14.67 -5.52 -0.85
C CYS A 80 -14.56 -4.24 -1.68
N VAL A 81 -15.70 -3.72 -2.13
CA VAL A 81 -15.77 -2.50 -2.94
C VAL A 81 -16.62 -1.46 -2.23
N ILE A 82 -16.12 -0.24 -2.15
CA ILE A 82 -16.83 0.92 -1.63
C ILE A 82 -16.98 1.91 -2.77
N GLY A 83 -18.21 2.34 -3.07
CA GLY A 83 -18.43 3.24 -4.19
C GLY A 83 -19.85 3.79 -4.26
N ASN A 84 -20.17 4.35 -5.42
CA ASN A 84 -21.49 4.94 -5.69
C ASN A 84 -22.57 3.87 -5.69
N GLU A 85 -23.63 4.11 -4.92
CA GLU A 85 -24.77 3.18 -4.75
C GLU A 85 -25.36 2.73 -6.08
N LYS A 86 -25.61 3.66 -7.00
CA LYS A 86 -26.23 3.34 -8.30
C LYS A 86 -25.34 2.47 -9.17
N LYS A 87 -24.05 2.78 -9.22
CA LYS A 87 -23.08 2.01 -10.01
C LYS A 87 -22.88 0.61 -9.46
N ILE A 88 -22.88 0.46 -8.15
CA ILE A 88 -22.78 -0.84 -7.50
C ILE A 88 -24.04 -1.67 -7.78
N ALA A 89 -25.24 -1.04 -7.70
CA ALA A 89 -26.51 -1.71 -7.98
C ALA A 89 -26.61 -2.20 -9.44
N GLU A 90 -26.05 -1.46 -10.40
CA GLU A 90 -26.00 -1.88 -11.80
C GLU A 90 -25.22 -3.17 -12.02
N GLU A 91 -24.25 -3.45 -11.15
CA GLU A 91 -23.38 -4.62 -11.21
C GLU A 91 -23.60 -5.58 -10.03
N GLU A 92 -24.80 -5.62 -9.47
CA GLU A 92 -25.11 -6.42 -8.27
C GLU A 92 -24.77 -7.91 -8.40
N LYS A 93 -24.77 -8.45 -9.61
CA LYS A 93 -24.45 -9.84 -9.90
C LYS A 93 -22.99 -10.22 -9.56
N LEU A 94 -22.10 -9.21 -9.46
CA LEU A 94 -20.70 -9.41 -9.13
C LEU A 94 -20.46 -9.55 -7.61
N PHE A 95 -21.46 -9.21 -6.78
CA PHE A 95 -21.31 -9.14 -5.33
C PHE A 95 -22.18 -10.19 -4.63
N GLU A 96 -21.62 -10.79 -3.58
CA GLU A 96 -22.35 -11.70 -2.70
C GLU A 96 -23.32 -10.92 -1.78
N SER A 97 -22.89 -9.75 -1.33
CA SER A 97 -23.71 -8.86 -0.49
C SER A 97 -23.42 -7.40 -0.79
N ILE A 98 -24.44 -6.58 -0.68
CA ILE A 98 -24.37 -5.12 -0.82
C ILE A 98 -25.01 -4.51 0.41
N GLU A 99 -24.30 -3.66 1.13
CA GLU A 99 -24.78 -3.00 2.34
C GLU A 99 -24.56 -1.49 2.26
N PRO A 100 -25.48 -0.68 2.81
CA PRO A 100 -25.29 0.76 2.85
C PRO A 100 -24.21 1.14 3.88
N LEU A 101 -23.43 2.16 3.58
CA LEU A 101 -22.54 2.80 4.57
C LEU A 101 -23.38 3.66 5.51
N GLN A 102 -23.15 3.49 6.76
CA GLN A 102 -23.81 4.30 7.80
C GLN A 102 -23.11 5.65 7.97
#